data_101af66b041868d02581397ede255fcb
#
_entry.id   101af66b041868d02581397ede255fcb
#
_cell.length_a   1.000
_cell.length_b   1.000
_cell.length_c   1.000
_cell.angle_alpha   90.00
_cell.angle_beta   90.00
_cell.angle_gamma   90.00
#
_symmetry.space_group_name_H-M   'P 1'
#
loop_
_entity.id
_entity.type
_entity.pdbx_description
1 polymer ?
#
loop_
_entity_poly.entity_id
_entity_poly.type
_entity_poly.pdbx_seq_one_letter_code
_entity_poly.pdbx_strand_id
1 'polypeptide(L)'
;MDIVEEKLPIGPEEVAEAAAVLQKYKAGKAALDKRLVDNELWFRMGHWKNYQNPMMEGKPQPSSGWLFNSIANKHADAMDNYPAPNVLPRAADDEQTARVLSSILPVVLEQADYEQVYSDTWWRKLKQGTGVKGVFWDPEAHGGLGEIAIRPMNLLMLYWEPGVEDIQTSPNFFSLRMENTRQLETRWPQLKGHSASVLDVPRFLHDGGLDTTEKSVVVDWYYKKPDAEGRVLLHYCKFCNGVVLYASENDPALAGRGFYDHGKYPFVFDPLFMEEDSPAGFGYIDVMKECQTAIDRMNHAMDENVLLASKQRYVLSDTAGVNEEELADLSRDIVHVVGRLGDDSFRPLQTAGLQGNSLSYRNSRIEELKAISGNRDMTQGGTAGGVTAASAIAALQEAGSKLSRDMLKSAYRAFARECYLILDLMRQFYDEERVFRIVGAAGQNEFVPFSGAALRPQPAGTVGGVELGSREPVFDIVVSAEKKSTFSRLSQNETAKECYQLGFFAPANADAALAALEMMDFEGIEKVRQRVRQNGTLAMQLAVLQSRLTAQEQPGKAAVTGPADNLSTKAAADAMGLGKENR
;
A
#
# COMPACT_ATOMS: atom_id res chain seq x y z
N MET A 1 -6.00 -44.05 -42.48
CA MET A 1 -5.59 -43.88 -41.06
C MET A 1 -5.97 -42.47 -40.69
N ASP A 2 -7.23 -42.27 -40.26
CA ASP A 2 -7.70 -41.00 -39.81
C ASP A 2 -6.96 -40.68 -38.52
N ILE A 3 -6.11 -39.65 -38.58
CA ILE A 3 -5.52 -39.06 -37.39
C ILE A 3 -6.71 -38.43 -36.68
N VAL A 4 -7.25 -39.09 -35.66
CA VAL A 4 -8.15 -38.46 -34.71
C VAL A 4 -7.32 -37.36 -34.05
N GLU A 5 -7.47 -36.14 -34.51
CA GLU A 5 -6.96 -34.98 -33.78
C GLU A 5 -7.58 -35.06 -32.38
N GLU A 6 -6.77 -35.38 -31.40
CA GLU A 6 -7.18 -35.41 -30.00
C GLU A 6 -7.62 -33.99 -29.64
N LYS A 7 -8.93 -33.77 -29.45
CA LYS A 7 -9.49 -32.45 -29.13
C LYS A 7 -8.85 -31.99 -27.84
N LEU A 8 -8.06 -30.92 -27.91
CA LEU A 8 -7.45 -30.31 -26.72
C LEU A 8 -8.56 -29.84 -25.75
N PRO A 9 -8.37 -29.99 -24.44
CA PRO A 9 -9.35 -29.55 -23.43
C PRO A 9 -9.76 -28.09 -23.58
N ILE A 10 -8.81 -27.22 -23.90
CA ILE A 10 -9.07 -25.80 -24.19
C ILE A 10 -8.71 -25.51 -25.65
N GLY A 11 -9.73 -25.17 -26.43
CA GLY A 11 -9.66 -24.82 -27.84
C GLY A 11 -10.34 -23.49 -28.14
N PRO A 12 -10.56 -23.18 -29.43
CA PRO A 12 -11.22 -21.95 -29.85
C PRO A 12 -12.67 -21.81 -29.36
N GLU A 13 -13.39 -22.92 -29.16
CA GLU A 13 -14.78 -22.93 -28.67
C GLU A 13 -14.83 -22.45 -27.23
N GLU A 14 -13.99 -23.01 -26.35
CA GLU A 14 -13.92 -22.64 -24.93
C GLU A 14 -13.44 -21.20 -24.74
N VAL A 15 -12.53 -20.73 -25.60
CA VAL A 15 -12.08 -19.31 -25.60
C VAL A 15 -13.21 -18.39 -26.05
N ALA A 16 -14.06 -18.80 -27.00
CA ALA A 16 -15.21 -17.99 -27.42
C ALA A 16 -16.25 -17.86 -26.28
N GLU A 17 -16.49 -18.93 -25.52
CA GLU A 17 -17.33 -18.90 -24.33
C GLU A 17 -16.73 -17.99 -23.25
N ALA A 18 -15.43 -18.11 -22.97
CA ALA A 18 -14.74 -17.25 -22.03
C ALA A 18 -14.80 -15.76 -22.44
N ALA A 19 -14.68 -15.46 -23.73
CA ALA A 19 -14.84 -14.11 -24.27
C ALA A 19 -16.26 -13.57 -24.07
N ALA A 20 -17.29 -14.40 -24.22
CA ALA A 20 -18.68 -14.02 -23.93
C ALA A 20 -18.89 -13.71 -22.43
N VAL A 21 -18.31 -14.52 -21.54
CA VAL A 21 -18.32 -14.27 -20.08
C VAL A 21 -17.59 -12.95 -19.76
N LEU A 22 -16.43 -12.72 -20.38
CA LEU A 22 -15.68 -11.46 -20.21
C LEU A 22 -16.52 -10.24 -20.61
N GLN A 23 -17.27 -10.30 -21.73
CA GLN A 23 -18.17 -9.21 -22.13
C GLN A 23 -19.27 -8.96 -21.11
N LYS A 24 -19.83 -10.02 -20.51
CA LYS A 24 -20.82 -9.90 -19.42
C LYS A 24 -20.21 -9.21 -18.19
N TYR A 25 -18.98 -9.60 -17.80
CA TYR A 25 -18.27 -8.99 -16.66
C TYR A 25 -17.91 -7.53 -16.92
N LYS A 26 -17.49 -7.20 -18.15
CA LYS A 26 -17.25 -5.81 -18.57
C LYS A 26 -18.51 -4.96 -18.44
N ALA A 27 -19.65 -5.46 -18.91
CA ALA A 27 -20.91 -4.73 -18.78
C ALA A 27 -21.28 -4.48 -17.31
N GLY A 28 -21.10 -5.49 -16.43
CA GLY A 28 -21.36 -5.34 -15.00
C GLY A 28 -20.43 -4.35 -14.29
N LYS A 29 -19.20 -4.19 -14.80
CA LYS A 29 -18.19 -3.29 -14.22
C LYS A 29 -18.19 -1.87 -14.82
N ALA A 30 -18.97 -1.59 -15.85
CA ALA A 30 -18.91 -0.35 -16.63
C ALA A 30 -19.05 0.93 -15.77
N ALA A 31 -19.88 0.91 -14.73
CA ALA A 31 -20.04 2.04 -13.81
C ALA A 31 -18.76 2.31 -13.01
N LEU A 32 -18.10 1.26 -12.51
CA LEU A 32 -16.83 1.35 -11.82
C LEU A 32 -15.75 1.90 -12.76
N ASP A 33 -15.63 1.38 -13.98
CA ASP A 33 -14.63 1.82 -14.96
C ASP A 33 -14.77 3.31 -15.29
N LYS A 34 -16.02 3.79 -15.44
CA LYS A 34 -16.29 5.22 -15.63
C LYS A 34 -15.85 6.05 -14.43
N ARG A 35 -16.12 5.58 -13.20
CA ARG A 35 -15.69 6.24 -11.95
C ARG A 35 -14.17 6.34 -11.86
N LEU A 36 -13.45 5.27 -12.21
CA LEU A 36 -11.99 5.24 -12.17
C LEU A 36 -11.36 6.25 -13.15
N VAL A 37 -11.89 6.34 -14.38
CA VAL A 37 -11.42 7.31 -15.38
C VAL A 37 -11.69 8.74 -14.94
N ASP A 38 -12.89 9.00 -14.39
CA ASP A 38 -13.26 10.30 -13.85
C ASP A 38 -12.36 10.71 -12.67
N ASN A 39 -12.08 9.78 -11.75
CA ASN A 39 -11.21 10.03 -10.61
C ASN A 39 -9.78 10.44 -11.01
N GLU A 40 -9.23 9.86 -12.07
CA GLU A 40 -7.91 10.27 -12.57
C GLU A 40 -7.94 11.70 -13.13
N LEU A 41 -9.01 12.12 -13.80
CA LEU A 41 -9.19 13.51 -14.25
C LEU A 41 -9.28 14.48 -13.08
N TRP A 42 -10.01 14.12 -12.02
CA TRP A 42 -10.09 14.91 -10.79
C TRP A 42 -8.72 15.07 -10.12
N PHE A 43 -7.98 13.98 -9.98
CA PHE A 43 -6.64 14.01 -9.40
C PHE A 43 -5.68 14.93 -10.16
N ARG A 44 -5.77 14.93 -11.49
CA ARG A 44 -4.95 15.78 -12.39
C ARG A 44 -5.50 17.19 -12.57
N MET A 45 -6.49 17.59 -11.77
CA MET A 45 -7.16 18.89 -11.89
C MET A 45 -7.75 19.17 -13.28
N GLY A 46 -8.04 18.12 -14.03
CA GLY A 46 -8.59 18.17 -15.38
C GLY A 46 -10.11 18.00 -15.48
N HIS A 47 -10.81 18.02 -14.34
CA HIS A 47 -12.23 17.73 -14.25
C HIS A 47 -13.13 18.70 -15.04
N TRP A 48 -12.70 19.93 -15.26
CA TRP A 48 -13.43 20.90 -16.09
C TRP A 48 -13.62 20.43 -17.54
N LYS A 49 -12.76 19.55 -18.05
CA LYS A 49 -12.90 18.99 -19.40
C LYS A 49 -14.19 18.19 -19.57
N ASN A 50 -14.75 17.67 -18.47
CA ASN A 50 -16.00 16.92 -18.48
C ASN A 50 -17.24 17.82 -18.35
N TYR A 51 -17.07 19.08 -17.94
CA TYR A 51 -18.15 20.05 -17.82
C TYR A 51 -18.22 20.90 -19.10
N GLN A 52 -18.68 20.29 -20.19
CA GLN A 52 -18.97 20.99 -21.44
C GLN A 52 -20.21 21.89 -21.25
N ASN A 53 -20.03 23.02 -20.60
CA ASN A 53 -21.07 24.04 -20.54
C ASN A 53 -20.70 25.15 -21.55
N PRO A 54 -21.48 25.34 -22.63
CA PRO A 54 -21.21 26.39 -23.62
C PRO A 54 -21.10 27.79 -23.01
N MET A 55 -21.78 28.05 -21.88
CA MET A 55 -21.67 29.32 -21.16
C MET A 55 -20.31 29.54 -20.49
N MET A 56 -19.50 28.50 -20.37
CA MET A 56 -18.15 28.54 -19.75
C MET A 56 -17.04 28.57 -20.79
N GLU A 57 -17.37 28.50 -22.09
CA GLU A 57 -16.38 28.55 -23.18
C GLU A 57 -15.67 29.90 -23.19
N GLY A 58 -14.34 29.89 -23.20
CA GLY A 58 -13.51 31.09 -23.15
C GLY A 58 -13.40 31.77 -21.76
N LYS A 59 -14.04 31.24 -20.73
CA LYS A 59 -13.91 31.75 -19.35
C LYS A 59 -12.82 31.02 -18.58
N PRO A 60 -12.15 31.69 -17.62
CA PRO A 60 -11.19 31.03 -16.75
C PRO A 60 -11.88 29.91 -15.95
N GLN A 61 -11.23 28.75 -15.89
CA GLN A 61 -11.69 27.56 -15.16
C GLN A 61 -10.65 27.22 -14.08
N PRO A 62 -10.60 27.98 -12.99
CA PRO A 62 -9.61 27.75 -11.96
C PRO A 62 -9.84 26.40 -11.28
N SER A 63 -8.76 25.67 -11.07
CA SER A 63 -8.75 24.42 -10.35
C SER A 63 -7.74 24.51 -9.23
N SER A 64 -8.20 24.32 -8.00
CA SER A 64 -7.35 24.37 -6.83
C SER A 64 -6.89 22.96 -6.41
N GLY A 65 -5.63 22.85 -5.99
CA GLY A 65 -4.98 21.57 -5.71
C GLY A 65 -5.27 20.97 -4.32
N TRP A 66 -6.39 21.28 -3.68
CA TRP A 66 -6.70 20.80 -2.32
C TRP A 66 -6.84 19.28 -2.26
N LEU A 67 -7.55 18.71 -3.23
CA LEU A 67 -7.71 17.27 -3.36
C LEU A 67 -6.37 16.58 -3.63
N PHE A 68 -5.56 17.11 -4.54
CA PHE A 68 -4.22 16.59 -4.83
C PHE A 68 -3.34 16.60 -3.56
N ASN A 69 -3.30 17.73 -2.85
CA ASN A 69 -2.52 17.87 -1.62
C ASN A 69 -2.95 16.85 -0.55
N SER A 70 -4.27 16.66 -0.39
CA SER A 70 -4.81 15.69 0.57
C SER A 70 -4.35 14.26 0.27
N ILE A 71 -4.37 13.87 -1.00
CA ILE A 71 -3.94 12.53 -1.44
C ILE A 71 -2.43 12.36 -1.29
N ALA A 72 -1.64 13.39 -1.66
CA ALA A 72 -0.18 13.34 -1.55
C ALA A 72 0.28 13.15 -0.09
N ASN A 73 -0.35 13.86 0.84
CA ASN A 73 -0.06 13.69 2.27
C ASN A 73 -0.40 12.27 2.77
N LYS A 74 -1.55 11.70 2.34
CA LYS A 74 -1.91 10.32 2.71
C LYS A 74 -0.95 9.30 2.12
N HIS A 75 -0.43 9.54 0.92
CA HIS A 75 0.58 8.69 0.34
C HIS A 75 1.89 8.75 1.15
N ALA A 76 2.33 9.95 1.56
CA ALA A 76 3.50 10.11 2.41
C ALA A 76 3.34 9.37 3.76
N ASP A 77 2.17 9.51 4.42
CA ASP A 77 1.84 8.77 5.65
C ASP A 77 1.99 7.25 5.45
N ALA A 78 1.58 6.74 4.28
CA ALA A 78 1.68 5.32 3.96
C ALA A 78 3.13 4.87 3.74
N MET A 79 3.95 5.70 3.10
CA MET A 79 5.37 5.39 2.85
C MET A 79 6.18 5.39 4.15
N ASP A 80 5.82 6.26 5.12
CA ASP A 80 6.46 6.28 6.44
C ASP A 80 6.18 5.01 7.27
N ASN A 81 5.15 4.24 6.91
CA ASN A 81 4.72 3.03 7.61
C ASN A 81 4.80 1.79 6.69
N TYR A 82 5.99 1.52 6.20
CA TYR A 82 6.25 0.37 5.32
C TYR A 82 6.04 -0.96 6.06
N PRO A 83 5.35 -1.96 5.45
CA PRO A 83 5.08 -3.22 6.11
C PRO A 83 6.31 -4.14 6.14
N ALA A 84 6.59 -4.73 7.29
CA ALA A 84 7.59 -5.77 7.46
C ALA A 84 6.92 -7.09 7.89
N PRO A 85 7.17 -8.21 7.18
CA PRO A 85 6.59 -9.50 7.51
C PRO A 85 7.39 -10.18 8.62
N ASN A 86 6.67 -10.81 9.55
CA ASN A 86 7.24 -11.72 10.54
C ASN A 86 6.44 -13.03 10.52
N VAL A 87 7.13 -14.12 10.30
CA VAL A 87 6.54 -15.46 10.20
C VAL A 87 6.62 -16.15 11.55
N LEU A 88 5.48 -16.58 12.05
CA LEU A 88 5.37 -17.30 13.33
C LEU A 88 4.97 -18.76 13.08
N PRO A 89 5.61 -19.72 13.75
CA PRO A 89 5.25 -21.13 13.63
C PRO A 89 3.99 -21.43 14.44
N ARG A 90 3.14 -22.34 13.95
CA ARG A 90 2.02 -22.89 14.74
C ARG A 90 2.43 -24.13 15.53
N ALA A 91 3.53 -24.76 15.19
CA ALA A 91 4.08 -25.91 15.90
C ALA A 91 5.54 -25.66 16.28
N ALA A 92 6.00 -26.24 17.38
CA ALA A 92 7.36 -26.06 17.88
C ALA A 92 8.43 -26.56 16.87
N ASP A 93 8.13 -27.62 16.13
CA ASP A 93 9.04 -28.20 15.13
C ASP A 93 9.30 -27.26 13.96
N ASP A 94 8.40 -26.28 13.70
CA ASP A 94 8.50 -25.34 12.59
C ASP A 94 9.22 -24.03 12.98
N GLU A 95 9.69 -23.90 14.23
CA GLU A 95 10.29 -22.66 14.75
C GLU A 95 11.52 -22.23 13.95
N GLN A 96 12.39 -23.17 13.60
CA GLN A 96 13.59 -22.87 12.81
C GLN A 96 13.22 -22.43 11.39
N THR A 97 12.27 -23.12 10.73
CA THR A 97 11.79 -22.75 9.40
C THR A 97 11.13 -21.37 9.43
N ALA A 98 10.33 -21.05 10.43
CA ALA A 98 9.71 -19.75 10.59
C ALA A 98 10.74 -18.61 10.75
N ARG A 99 11.81 -18.83 11.52
CA ARG A 99 12.92 -17.86 11.65
C ARG A 99 13.63 -17.63 10.31
N VAL A 100 13.91 -18.71 9.58
CA VAL A 100 14.52 -18.62 8.25
C VAL A 100 13.61 -17.86 7.30
N LEU A 101 12.31 -18.17 7.24
CA LEU A 101 11.33 -17.48 6.41
C LEU A 101 11.21 -15.99 6.77
N SER A 102 11.20 -15.64 8.05
CA SER A 102 11.20 -14.24 8.50
C SER A 102 12.43 -13.45 8.01
N SER A 103 13.54 -14.12 7.79
CA SER A 103 14.77 -13.52 7.28
C SER A 103 14.81 -13.45 5.74
N ILE A 104 14.19 -14.42 5.05
CA ILE A 104 14.22 -14.53 3.59
C ILE A 104 13.12 -13.67 2.94
N LEU A 105 11.90 -13.61 3.52
CA LEU A 105 10.79 -12.85 2.94
C LEU A 105 11.13 -11.39 2.63
N PRO A 106 11.80 -10.63 3.51
CA PRO A 106 12.24 -9.28 3.17
C PRO A 106 13.16 -9.21 1.95
N VAL A 107 14.05 -10.21 1.78
CA VAL A 107 14.97 -10.29 0.63
C VAL A 107 14.21 -10.58 -0.66
N VAL A 108 13.22 -11.48 -0.63
CA VAL A 108 12.36 -11.78 -1.80
C VAL A 108 11.54 -10.54 -2.19
N LEU A 109 11.02 -9.79 -1.21
CA LEU A 109 10.32 -8.54 -1.45
C LEU A 109 11.25 -7.47 -2.06
N GLU A 110 12.49 -7.35 -1.57
CA GLU A 110 13.50 -6.46 -2.13
C GLU A 110 13.85 -6.82 -3.58
N GLN A 111 14.05 -8.10 -3.88
CA GLN A 111 14.32 -8.60 -5.23
C GLN A 111 13.16 -8.35 -6.19
N ALA A 112 11.92 -8.36 -5.70
CA ALA A 112 10.72 -8.02 -6.45
C ALA A 112 10.45 -6.51 -6.57
N ASP A 113 11.37 -5.64 -6.11
CA ASP A 113 11.22 -4.16 -6.08
C ASP A 113 9.91 -3.73 -5.38
N TYR A 114 9.62 -4.39 -4.24
CA TYR A 114 8.34 -4.23 -3.56
C TYR A 114 8.09 -2.80 -3.04
N GLU A 115 9.12 -2.03 -2.74
CA GLU A 115 8.98 -0.64 -2.30
C GLU A 115 8.31 0.21 -3.40
N GLN A 116 8.74 0.06 -4.65
CA GLN A 116 8.11 0.73 -5.79
C GLN A 116 6.68 0.21 -6.03
N VAL A 117 6.50 -1.11 -5.99
CA VAL A 117 5.17 -1.74 -6.13
C VAL A 117 4.20 -1.24 -5.05
N TYR A 118 4.67 -1.10 -3.81
CA TYR A 118 3.90 -0.59 -2.69
C TYR A 118 3.49 0.87 -2.91
N SER A 119 4.43 1.72 -3.29
CA SER A 119 4.17 3.13 -3.62
C SER A 119 3.14 3.27 -4.74
N ASP A 120 3.33 2.57 -5.86
CA ASP A 120 2.44 2.62 -7.02
C ASP A 120 1.02 2.12 -6.69
N THR A 121 0.94 1.07 -5.85
CA THR A 121 -0.35 0.54 -5.39
C THR A 121 -1.06 1.53 -4.48
N TRP A 122 -0.34 2.23 -3.59
CA TRP A 122 -0.92 3.25 -2.74
C TRP A 122 -1.44 4.45 -3.52
N TRP A 123 -0.72 4.93 -4.54
CA TRP A 123 -1.22 5.96 -5.43
C TRP A 123 -2.54 5.54 -6.09
N ARG A 124 -2.64 4.29 -6.56
CA ARG A 124 -3.88 3.76 -7.13
C ARG A 124 -4.98 3.63 -6.10
N LYS A 125 -4.68 3.06 -4.92
CA LYS A 125 -5.63 2.91 -3.82
C LYS A 125 -6.26 4.23 -3.41
N LEU A 126 -5.45 5.27 -3.22
CA LEU A 126 -5.93 6.59 -2.80
C LEU A 126 -6.76 7.30 -3.87
N LYS A 127 -6.39 7.16 -5.15
CA LYS A 127 -7.11 7.78 -6.27
C LYS A 127 -8.36 7.00 -6.68
N GLN A 128 -8.23 5.70 -6.80
CA GLN A 128 -9.22 4.82 -7.42
C GLN A 128 -10.07 4.05 -6.40
N GLY A 129 -9.73 4.15 -5.12
CA GLY A 129 -10.41 3.44 -4.03
C GLY A 129 -9.92 2.01 -3.79
N THR A 130 -9.14 1.44 -4.69
CA THR A 130 -8.65 0.06 -4.54
C THR A 130 -7.26 -0.07 -5.16
N GLY A 131 -6.33 -0.56 -4.35
CA GLY A 131 -5.05 -1.05 -4.80
C GLY A 131 -5.15 -2.54 -5.11
N VAL A 132 -4.56 -2.97 -6.21
CA VAL A 132 -4.50 -4.40 -6.55
C VAL A 132 -3.06 -4.79 -6.85
N LYS A 133 -2.60 -5.87 -6.24
CA LYS A 133 -1.31 -6.48 -6.53
C LYS A 133 -1.50 -7.90 -7.05
N GLY A 134 -0.67 -8.28 -8.00
CA GLY A 134 -0.58 -9.64 -8.50
C GLY A 134 0.73 -10.26 -8.03
N VAL A 135 0.67 -11.49 -7.54
CA VAL A 135 1.82 -12.28 -7.08
C VAL A 135 1.96 -13.49 -7.99
N PHE A 136 3.00 -13.51 -8.80
CA PHE A 136 3.18 -14.50 -9.86
C PHE A 136 4.52 -15.20 -9.76
N TRP A 137 4.62 -16.36 -10.38
CA TRP A 137 5.88 -17.00 -10.71
C TRP A 137 6.35 -16.55 -12.09
N ASP A 138 7.56 -16.05 -12.21
CA ASP A 138 8.20 -15.71 -13.48
C ASP A 138 9.29 -16.74 -13.80
N PRO A 139 9.03 -17.69 -14.69
CA PRO A 139 9.98 -18.78 -14.99
C PRO A 139 11.20 -18.31 -15.80
N GLU A 140 11.14 -17.14 -16.43
CA GLU A 140 12.26 -16.61 -17.25
C GLU A 140 13.28 -15.82 -16.40
N ALA A 141 12.93 -15.48 -15.16
CA ALA A 141 13.81 -14.72 -14.26
C ALA A 141 15.09 -15.52 -13.93
N HIS A 142 16.17 -14.80 -13.63
CA HIS A 142 17.48 -15.37 -13.26
C HIS A 142 18.00 -16.46 -14.22
N GLY A 143 17.80 -16.26 -15.55
CA GLY A 143 18.30 -17.16 -16.57
C GLY A 143 17.59 -18.51 -16.62
N GLY A 144 16.32 -18.57 -16.18
CA GLY A 144 15.48 -19.77 -16.20
C GLY A 144 15.36 -20.48 -14.85
N LEU A 145 16.02 -19.99 -13.80
CA LEU A 145 15.80 -20.46 -12.43
C LEU A 145 14.39 -20.11 -11.92
N GLY A 146 13.83 -19.04 -12.48
CA GLY A 146 12.54 -18.47 -12.09
C GLY A 146 12.61 -17.67 -10.79
N GLU A 147 11.68 -16.75 -10.59
CA GLU A 147 11.57 -15.97 -9.36
C GLU A 147 10.13 -15.46 -9.14
N ILE A 148 9.81 -15.08 -7.91
CA ILE A 148 8.52 -14.49 -7.55
C ILE A 148 8.48 -13.05 -8.04
N ALA A 149 7.46 -12.73 -8.84
CA ALA A 149 7.22 -11.40 -9.38
C ALA A 149 5.97 -10.80 -8.75
N ILE A 150 6.12 -9.62 -8.15
CA ILE A 150 5.00 -8.87 -7.56
C ILE A 150 4.78 -7.62 -8.43
N ARG A 151 3.54 -7.42 -8.88
CA ARG A 151 3.24 -6.31 -9.81
C ARG A 151 2.02 -5.53 -9.36
N PRO A 152 2.06 -4.18 -9.45
CA PRO A 152 0.88 -3.37 -9.22
C PRO A 152 -0.06 -3.50 -10.43
N MET A 153 -1.29 -3.97 -10.19
CA MET A 153 -2.26 -4.23 -11.24
C MET A 153 -3.13 -3.00 -11.53
N ASN A 154 -3.50 -2.82 -12.80
CA ASN A 154 -4.44 -1.77 -13.19
C ASN A 154 -5.87 -2.29 -13.07
N LEU A 155 -6.64 -1.70 -12.15
CA LEU A 155 -8.02 -2.12 -11.87
C LEU A 155 -8.93 -2.03 -13.11
N LEU A 156 -8.68 -1.12 -14.06
CA LEU A 156 -9.43 -1.04 -15.33
C LEU A 156 -9.30 -2.30 -16.20
N MET A 157 -8.21 -3.04 -16.03
CA MET A 157 -7.87 -4.22 -16.84
C MET A 157 -8.26 -5.54 -16.17
N LEU A 158 -8.90 -5.50 -14.99
CA LEU A 158 -9.28 -6.68 -14.23
C LEU A 158 -10.80 -6.85 -14.24
N TYR A 159 -11.26 -8.08 -14.47
CA TYR A 159 -12.68 -8.40 -14.56
C TYR A 159 -12.99 -9.67 -13.78
N TRP A 160 -14.08 -9.63 -13.01
CA TRP A 160 -14.57 -10.69 -12.16
C TRP A 160 -16.11 -10.74 -12.23
N GLU A 161 -16.71 -11.75 -11.64
CA GLU A 161 -18.17 -11.88 -11.62
C GLU A 161 -18.81 -10.72 -10.85
N PRO A 162 -19.79 -10.02 -11.43
CA PRO A 162 -20.52 -8.96 -10.74
C PRO A 162 -21.26 -9.48 -9.50
N GLY A 163 -21.25 -8.70 -8.42
CA GLY A 163 -21.97 -9.05 -7.18
C GLY A 163 -21.18 -9.97 -6.22
N VAL A 164 -19.89 -10.19 -6.44
CA VAL A 164 -19.03 -10.91 -5.49
C VAL A 164 -18.25 -9.93 -4.64
N GLU A 165 -18.14 -10.17 -3.35
CA GLU A 165 -17.32 -9.39 -2.41
C GLU A 165 -15.86 -9.86 -2.39
N ASP A 166 -15.62 -11.15 -2.56
CA ASP A 166 -14.28 -11.73 -2.65
C ASP A 166 -14.05 -12.31 -4.04
N ILE A 167 -13.00 -11.86 -4.72
CA ILE A 167 -12.61 -12.39 -6.04
C ILE A 167 -12.40 -13.90 -6.00
N GLN A 168 -12.04 -14.46 -4.85
CA GLN A 168 -11.80 -15.89 -4.71
C GLN A 168 -13.07 -16.73 -4.87
N THR A 169 -14.25 -16.14 -4.75
CA THR A 169 -15.55 -16.81 -4.99
C THR A 169 -16.00 -16.73 -6.45
N SER A 170 -15.40 -15.83 -7.24
CA SER A 170 -15.69 -15.73 -8.68
C SER A 170 -15.26 -17.00 -9.42
N PRO A 171 -16.08 -17.60 -10.28
CA PRO A 171 -15.68 -18.77 -11.07
C PRO A 171 -14.64 -18.45 -12.14
N ASN A 172 -14.64 -17.21 -12.66
CA ASN A 172 -13.69 -16.73 -13.65
C ASN A 172 -13.10 -15.38 -13.21
N PHE A 173 -11.84 -15.18 -13.56
CA PHE A 173 -11.16 -13.91 -13.37
C PHE A 173 -10.30 -13.61 -14.61
N PHE A 174 -10.43 -12.40 -15.15
CA PHE A 174 -9.72 -11.98 -16.34
C PHE A 174 -8.80 -10.80 -16.03
N SER A 175 -7.57 -10.88 -16.55
CA SER A 175 -6.64 -9.77 -16.59
C SER A 175 -6.26 -9.47 -18.04
N LEU A 176 -6.46 -8.23 -18.46
CA LEU A 176 -6.21 -7.80 -19.83
C LEU A 176 -4.92 -7.00 -19.90
N ARG A 177 -4.16 -7.19 -20.98
CA ARG A 177 -2.97 -6.39 -21.28
C ARG A 177 -2.94 -6.01 -22.75
N MET A 178 -2.53 -4.79 -23.04
CA MET A 178 -2.27 -4.38 -24.41
C MET A 178 -0.78 -4.53 -24.72
N GLU A 179 -0.47 -5.32 -25.72
CA GLU A 179 0.89 -5.58 -26.16
C GLU A 179 1.05 -5.23 -27.65
N ASN A 180 2.27 -4.97 -28.09
CA ASN A 180 2.55 -4.70 -29.50
C ASN A 180 2.33 -5.97 -30.32
N THR A 181 1.51 -5.87 -31.37
CA THR A 181 1.11 -7.02 -32.20
C THR A 181 2.30 -7.71 -32.84
N ARG A 182 3.29 -6.96 -33.35
CA ARG A 182 4.49 -7.55 -33.98
C ARG A 182 5.36 -8.34 -32.99
N GLN A 183 5.46 -7.85 -31.73
CA GLN A 183 6.17 -8.57 -30.67
C GLN A 183 5.44 -9.85 -30.30
N LEU A 184 4.11 -9.79 -30.21
CA LEU A 184 3.27 -10.97 -29.96
C LEU A 184 3.41 -12.02 -31.08
N GLU A 185 3.34 -11.59 -32.36
CA GLU A 185 3.50 -12.48 -33.50
C GLU A 185 4.91 -13.10 -33.59
N THR A 186 5.93 -12.41 -33.08
CA THR A 186 7.28 -12.93 -32.99
C THR A 186 7.39 -14.01 -31.91
N ARG A 187 6.77 -13.76 -30.75
CA ARG A 187 6.76 -14.69 -29.61
C ARG A 187 5.80 -15.87 -29.85
N TRP A 188 4.67 -15.60 -30.51
CA TRP A 188 3.58 -16.54 -30.77
C TRP A 188 3.24 -16.56 -32.28
N PRO A 189 3.99 -17.33 -33.11
CA PRO A 189 3.80 -17.35 -34.56
C PRO A 189 2.38 -17.72 -35.02
N GLN A 190 1.61 -18.42 -34.17
CA GLN A 190 0.22 -18.79 -34.42
C GLN A 190 -0.75 -17.61 -34.52
N LEU A 191 -0.35 -16.44 -34.07
CA LEU A 191 -1.15 -15.20 -34.20
C LEU A 191 -1.07 -14.56 -35.58
N LYS A 192 -0.11 -14.95 -36.43
CA LYS A 192 0.05 -14.38 -37.76
C LYS A 192 -1.18 -14.61 -38.62
N GLY A 193 -1.71 -13.51 -39.16
CA GLY A 193 -2.89 -13.56 -40.03
C GLY A 193 -4.24 -13.49 -39.29
N HIS A 194 -4.25 -13.43 -37.97
CA HIS A 194 -5.46 -13.18 -37.20
C HIS A 194 -5.61 -11.66 -37.02
N SER A 195 -6.71 -11.12 -37.54
CA SER A 195 -7.01 -9.68 -37.44
C SER A 195 -7.05 -9.26 -35.99
N ALA A 196 -6.32 -8.20 -35.65
CA ALA A 196 -6.39 -7.58 -34.35
C ALA A 196 -7.82 -7.07 -34.10
N SER A 197 -8.65 -7.84 -33.41
CA SER A 197 -9.90 -7.33 -32.89
C SER A 197 -9.53 -6.55 -31.64
N VAL A 198 -9.53 -5.23 -31.73
CA VAL A 198 -9.38 -4.38 -30.55
C VAL A 198 -10.62 -4.54 -29.72
N LEU A 199 -10.55 -5.40 -28.69
CA LEU A 199 -11.51 -5.35 -27.59
C LEU A 199 -11.51 -3.89 -27.08
N ASP A 200 -12.65 -3.26 -27.08
CA ASP A 200 -12.79 -1.94 -26.48
C ASP A 200 -12.43 -2.03 -24.99
N VAL A 201 -11.28 -1.50 -24.64
CA VAL A 201 -10.73 -1.54 -23.29
C VAL A 201 -10.74 -0.13 -22.74
N PRO A 202 -11.38 0.12 -21.58
CA PRO A 202 -11.39 1.43 -20.96
C PRO A 202 -9.97 1.86 -20.60
N ARG A 203 -9.67 3.14 -20.81
CA ARG A 203 -8.33 3.71 -20.63
C ARG A 203 -8.40 5.01 -19.87
N PHE A 204 -7.35 5.30 -19.13
CA PHE A 204 -7.15 6.63 -18.59
C PHE A 204 -6.84 7.59 -19.75
N LEU A 205 -7.53 8.74 -19.75
CA LEU A 205 -7.30 9.78 -20.74
C LEU A 205 -6.04 10.56 -20.34
N HIS A 206 -4.99 10.41 -21.13
CA HIS A 206 -3.76 11.21 -21.04
C HIS A 206 -3.71 12.25 -22.16
N ASP A 207 -2.65 13.03 -22.22
CA ASP A 207 -2.50 14.24 -23.04
C ASP A 207 -2.51 14.04 -24.57
N GLY A 208 -3.07 12.98 -25.06
CA GLY A 208 -3.22 12.70 -26.48
C GLY A 208 -3.90 11.37 -26.73
N GLY A 209 -4.38 11.17 -27.93
CA GLY A 209 -4.89 9.87 -28.36
C GLY A 209 -3.77 8.84 -28.33
N LEU A 210 -3.92 7.78 -27.53
CA LEU A 210 -3.01 6.65 -27.61
C LEU A 210 -3.25 5.94 -28.94
N ASP A 211 -2.23 5.91 -29.80
CA ASP A 211 -2.30 5.10 -31.02
C ASP A 211 -2.31 3.62 -30.63
N THR A 212 -3.40 2.95 -30.95
CA THR A 212 -3.60 1.53 -30.67
C THR A 212 -3.63 0.64 -31.92
N THR A 213 -3.33 1.22 -33.08
CA THR A 213 -3.41 0.52 -34.38
C THR A 213 -2.49 -0.69 -34.47
N GLU A 214 -1.36 -0.68 -33.77
CA GLU A 214 -0.42 -1.80 -33.72
C GLU A 214 -0.46 -2.58 -32.40
N LYS A 215 -1.56 -2.50 -31.63
CA LYS A 215 -1.70 -3.20 -30.35
C LYS A 215 -2.81 -4.23 -30.38
N SER A 216 -2.54 -5.38 -29.78
CA SER A 216 -3.51 -6.44 -29.54
C SER A 216 -3.74 -6.61 -28.05
N VAL A 217 -4.95 -7.00 -27.68
CA VAL A 217 -5.31 -7.28 -26.29
C VAL A 217 -5.07 -8.76 -25.99
N VAL A 218 -4.14 -9.01 -25.09
CA VAL A 218 -3.89 -10.33 -24.52
C VAL A 218 -4.77 -10.49 -23.31
N VAL A 219 -5.49 -11.60 -23.23
CA VAL A 219 -6.36 -11.96 -22.12
C VAL A 219 -5.72 -13.09 -21.34
N ASP A 220 -5.44 -12.83 -20.07
CA ASP A 220 -5.06 -13.82 -19.08
C ASP A 220 -6.34 -14.24 -18.35
N TRP A 221 -6.82 -15.44 -18.60
CA TRP A 221 -8.04 -16.00 -18.04
C TRP A 221 -7.70 -17.04 -16.98
N TYR A 222 -8.08 -16.77 -15.75
CA TYR A 222 -8.01 -17.69 -14.62
C TYR A 222 -9.40 -18.20 -14.32
N TYR A 223 -9.56 -19.52 -14.11
CA TYR A 223 -10.85 -20.12 -13.81
C TYR A 223 -10.70 -21.28 -12.84
N LYS A 224 -11.76 -21.52 -12.10
CA LYS A 224 -11.82 -22.56 -11.10
C LYS A 224 -12.68 -23.72 -11.58
N LYS A 225 -12.13 -24.93 -11.49
CA LYS A 225 -12.78 -26.17 -11.91
C LYS A 225 -12.62 -27.23 -10.82
N PRO A 226 -13.71 -27.89 -10.37
CA PRO A 226 -13.60 -29.02 -9.46
C PRO A 226 -12.99 -30.23 -10.17
N ASP A 227 -12.08 -30.91 -9.48
CA ASP A 227 -11.56 -32.22 -9.93
C ASP A 227 -12.56 -33.35 -9.61
N ALA A 228 -12.19 -34.59 -9.93
CA ALA A 228 -13.01 -35.79 -9.69
C ALA A 228 -13.27 -36.04 -8.18
N GLU A 229 -12.41 -35.51 -7.31
CA GLU A 229 -12.50 -35.61 -5.85
C GLU A 229 -13.20 -34.41 -5.20
N GLY A 230 -13.66 -33.44 -6.01
CA GLY A 230 -14.35 -32.23 -5.54
C GLY A 230 -13.42 -31.13 -5.02
N ARG A 231 -12.10 -31.27 -5.21
CA ARG A 231 -11.15 -30.18 -4.91
C ARG A 231 -11.20 -29.15 -6.03
N VAL A 232 -11.17 -27.87 -5.67
CA VAL A 232 -11.18 -26.77 -6.64
C VAL A 232 -9.77 -26.51 -7.13
N LEU A 233 -9.51 -26.81 -8.39
CA LEU A 233 -8.27 -26.52 -9.08
C LEU A 233 -8.34 -25.16 -9.76
N LEU A 234 -7.25 -24.40 -9.70
CA LEU A 234 -7.09 -23.17 -10.45
C LEU A 234 -6.42 -23.47 -11.78
N HIS A 235 -7.10 -23.16 -12.87
CA HIS A 235 -6.53 -23.22 -14.21
C HIS A 235 -6.25 -21.85 -14.78
N TYR A 236 -5.40 -21.82 -15.79
CA TYR A 236 -4.99 -20.58 -16.46
C TYR A 236 -4.96 -20.79 -17.97
N CYS A 237 -5.54 -19.86 -18.69
CA CYS A 237 -5.46 -19.80 -20.15
C CYS A 237 -5.08 -18.39 -20.60
N LYS A 238 -4.12 -18.31 -21.48
CA LYS A 238 -3.72 -17.08 -22.18
C LYS A 238 -4.20 -17.16 -23.62
N PHE A 239 -4.97 -16.15 -24.06
CA PHE A 239 -5.42 -16.09 -25.44
C PHE A 239 -5.39 -14.66 -25.97
N CYS A 240 -5.35 -14.54 -27.29
CA CYS A 240 -5.38 -13.29 -28.01
C CYS A 240 -6.16 -13.48 -29.33
N ASN A 241 -7.10 -12.58 -29.63
CA ASN A 241 -7.90 -12.63 -30.86
C ASN A 241 -8.57 -13.99 -31.16
N GLY A 242 -9.01 -14.69 -30.12
CA GLY A 242 -9.63 -16.02 -30.23
C GLY A 242 -8.63 -17.19 -30.39
N VAL A 243 -7.34 -16.91 -30.39
CA VAL A 243 -6.27 -17.93 -30.48
C VAL A 243 -5.73 -18.23 -29.11
N VAL A 244 -5.69 -19.51 -28.74
CA VAL A 244 -5.06 -19.98 -27.50
C VAL A 244 -3.54 -19.88 -27.64
N LEU A 245 -2.91 -19.13 -26.75
CA LEU A 245 -1.45 -19.00 -26.67
C LEU A 245 -0.87 -20.03 -25.71
N TYR A 246 -1.53 -20.24 -24.58
CA TYR A 246 -1.17 -21.22 -23.57
C TYR A 246 -2.41 -21.60 -22.76
N ALA A 247 -2.53 -22.86 -22.35
CA ALA A 247 -3.56 -23.30 -21.41
C ALA A 247 -3.00 -24.40 -20.50
N SER A 248 -3.20 -24.25 -19.18
CA SER A 248 -2.73 -25.24 -18.20
C SER A 248 -3.45 -26.58 -18.30
N GLU A 249 -4.71 -26.63 -18.75
CA GLU A 249 -5.40 -27.91 -19.00
C GLU A 249 -4.87 -28.65 -20.23
N ASN A 250 -4.23 -27.95 -21.17
CA ASN A 250 -3.61 -28.56 -22.33
C ASN A 250 -2.20 -29.14 -22.01
N ASP A 251 -1.67 -28.83 -20.83
CA ASP A 251 -0.41 -29.37 -20.34
C ASP A 251 -0.68 -30.61 -19.47
N PRO A 252 -0.23 -31.81 -19.89
CA PRO A 252 -0.46 -33.06 -19.14
C PRO A 252 0.05 -33.01 -17.69
N ALA A 253 1.06 -32.21 -17.40
CA ALA A 253 1.62 -32.04 -16.05
C ALA A 253 0.71 -31.22 -15.13
N LEU A 254 -0.09 -30.32 -15.70
CA LEU A 254 -0.94 -29.37 -14.95
C LEU A 254 -2.43 -29.68 -15.05
N ALA A 255 -2.87 -30.48 -16.03
CA ALA A 255 -4.27 -30.78 -16.25
C ALA A 255 -5.00 -31.35 -15.01
N GLY A 256 -4.34 -32.24 -14.27
CA GLY A 256 -4.87 -32.82 -13.02
C GLY A 256 -4.43 -32.16 -11.73
N ARG A 257 -3.52 -31.17 -11.80
CA ARG A 257 -2.95 -30.48 -10.63
C ARG A 257 -3.43 -29.04 -10.50
N GLY A 258 -3.73 -28.40 -11.61
CA GLY A 258 -3.97 -26.97 -11.70
C GLY A 258 -2.70 -26.15 -11.96
N PHE A 259 -2.86 -24.85 -12.23
CA PHE A 259 -1.76 -23.94 -12.54
C PHE A 259 -0.95 -23.57 -11.30
N TYR A 260 -1.65 -23.24 -10.20
CA TYR A 260 -1.05 -23.03 -8.88
C TYR A 260 -1.68 -23.97 -7.86
N ASP A 261 -0.84 -24.64 -7.08
CA ASP A 261 -1.25 -25.62 -6.06
C ASP A 261 -2.17 -25.04 -4.98
N HIS A 262 -2.03 -23.75 -4.69
CA HIS A 262 -2.86 -23.08 -3.69
C HIS A 262 -4.32 -22.88 -4.12
N GLY A 263 -4.67 -23.09 -5.38
CA GLY A 263 -6.05 -23.00 -5.89
C GLY A 263 -6.71 -21.61 -5.82
N LYS A 264 -5.93 -20.54 -5.55
CA LYS A 264 -6.39 -19.16 -5.40
C LYS A 264 -5.97 -18.30 -6.59
N TYR A 265 -6.78 -17.31 -6.94
CA TYR A 265 -6.33 -16.28 -7.89
C TYR A 265 -5.11 -15.52 -7.33
N PRO A 266 -4.06 -15.32 -8.14
CA PRO A 266 -2.82 -14.67 -7.70
C PRO A 266 -2.96 -13.14 -7.58
N PHE A 267 -4.12 -12.66 -7.16
CA PHE A 267 -4.43 -11.24 -7.02
C PHE A 267 -4.89 -10.93 -5.60
N VAL A 268 -4.40 -9.83 -5.05
CA VAL A 268 -4.80 -9.32 -3.76
C VAL A 268 -5.42 -7.94 -3.93
N PHE A 269 -6.70 -7.83 -3.58
CA PHE A 269 -7.44 -6.58 -3.55
C PHE A 269 -7.33 -5.93 -2.18
N ASP A 270 -7.04 -4.64 -2.18
CA ASP A 270 -6.90 -3.80 -0.99
C ASP A 270 -7.78 -2.55 -1.16
N PRO A 271 -9.08 -2.64 -0.86
CA PRO A 271 -9.99 -1.49 -0.91
C PRO A 271 -9.67 -0.50 0.20
N LEU A 272 -9.81 0.81 -0.10
CA LEU A 272 -9.65 1.89 0.86
C LEU A 272 -10.88 1.97 1.77
N PHE A 273 -12.04 2.16 1.17
CA PHE A 273 -13.34 2.08 1.80
C PHE A 273 -14.15 1.00 1.09
N MET A 274 -14.71 0.09 1.86
CA MET A 274 -15.45 -1.05 1.30
C MET A 274 -16.75 -0.58 0.63
N GLU A 275 -17.12 -1.27 -0.44
CA GLU A 275 -18.39 -1.14 -1.14
C GLU A 275 -19.07 -2.51 -1.10
N GLU A 276 -20.35 -2.57 -0.79
CA GLU A 276 -21.09 -3.82 -0.73
C GLU A 276 -21.21 -4.46 -2.13
N ASP A 277 -21.31 -5.76 -2.20
CA ASP A 277 -21.39 -6.56 -3.44
C ASP A 277 -20.22 -6.32 -4.41
N SER A 278 -19.06 -5.86 -3.91
CA SER A 278 -17.88 -5.58 -4.74
C SER A 278 -16.56 -5.81 -3.98
N PRO A 279 -15.56 -6.46 -4.58
CA PRO A 279 -14.22 -6.51 -4.02
C PRO A 279 -13.46 -5.19 -4.17
N ALA A 280 -13.96 -4.28 -5.02
CA ALA A 280 -13.43 -2.95 -5.23
C ALA A 280 -14.23 -1.93 -4.42
N GLY A 281 -13.53 -1.05 -3.72
CA GLY A 281 -14.12 0.01 -2.92
C GLY A 281 -14.07 1.38 -3.59
N PHE A 282 -14.32 2.43 -2.80
CA PHE A 282 -14.22 3.83 -3.22
C PHE A 282 -13.10 4.55 -2.48
N GLY A 283 -12.68 5.70 -2.99
CA GLY A 283 -11.50 6.42 -2.52
C GLY A 283 -11.79 7.83 -2.00
N TYR A 284 -10.73 8.51 -1.60
CA TYR A 284 -10.83 9.89 -1.12
C TYR A 284 -11.38 10.85 -2.19
N ILE A 285 -11.06 10.62 -3.46
CA ILE A 285 -11.57 11.45 -4.56
C ILE A 285 -13.10 11.40 -4.59
N ASP A 286 -13.68 10.20 -4.47
CA ASP A 286 -15.13 10.01 -4.52
C ASP A 286 -15.86 10.81 -3.44
N VAL A 287 -15.26 10.91 -2.25
CA VAL A 287 -15.84 11.62 -1.10
C VAL A 287 -15.61 13.13 -1.17
N MET A 288 -14.48 13.57 -1.74
CA MET A 288 -14.08 14.98 -1.73
C MET A 288 -14.51 15.78 -2.97
N LYS A 289 -14.96 15.13 -4.04
CA LYS A 289 -15.36 15.77 -5.31
C LYS A 289 -16.32 16.95 -5.12
N GLU A 290 -17.34 16.78 -4.29
CA GLU A 290 -18.36 17.81 -4.10
C GLU A 290 -17.78 19.05 -3.41
N CYS A 291 -16.96 18.87 -2.38
CA CYS A 291 -16.29 19.99 -1.71
C CYS A 291 -15.34 20.73 -2.66
N GLN A 292 -14.54 19.97 -3.43
CA GLN A 292 -13.65 20.56 -4.43
C GLN A 292 -14.42 21.33 -5.51
N THR A 293 -15.54 20.77 -6.00
CA THR A 293 -16.43 21.44 -6.96
C THR A 293 -16.94 22.77 -6.42
N ALA A 294 -17.37 22.80 -5.16
CA ALA A 294 -17.87 24.03 -4.52
C ALA A 294 -16.75 25.08 -4.42
N ILE A 295 -15.53 24.67 -4.02
CA ILE A 295 -14.37 25.57 -3.93
C ILE A 295 -14.05 26.15 -5.31
N ASP A 296 -13.95 25.33 -6.35
CA ASP A 296 -13.56 25.75 -7.69
C ASP A 296 -14.62 26.65 -8.35
N ARG A 297 -15.92 26.37 -8.13
CA ARG A 297 -17.02 27.24 -8.57
C ARG A 297 -16.96 28.61 -7.89
N MET A 298 -16.65 28.65 -6.60
CA MET A 298 -16.49 29.91 -5.88
C MET A 298 -15.26 30.68 -6.35
N ASN A 299 -14.13 30.01 -6.59
CA ASN A 299 -12.93 30.63 -7.17
C ASN A 299 -13.25 31.22 -8.55
N HIS A 300 -13.97 30.46 -9.41
CA HIS A 300 -14.39 30.98 -10.72
C HIS A 300 -15.26 32.24 -10.60
N ALA A 301 -16.27 32.23 -9.72
CA ALA A 301 -17.12 33.38 -9.51
C ALA A 301 -16.35 34.61 -8.95
N MET A 302 -15.35 34.35 -8.09
CA MET A 302 -14.45 35.39 -7.57
C MET A 302 -13.59 35.97 -8.69
N ASP A 303 -12.98 35.12 -9.53
CA ASP A 303 -12.16 35.56 -10.64
C ASP A 303 -12.98 36.40 -11.64
N GLU A 304 -14.20 35.92 -12.00
CA GLU A 304 -15.10 36.72 -12.85
C GLU A 304 -15.42 38.08 -12.23
N ASN A 305 -15.74 38.13 -10.92
CA ASN A 305 -16.05 39.38 -10.26
C ASN A 305 -14.84 40.32 -10.24
N VAL A 306 -13.64 39.82 -9.93
CA VAL A 306 -12.41 40.61 -9.95
C VAL A 306 -12.12 41.15 -11.35
N LEU A 307 -12.28 40.34 -12.39
CA LEU A 307 -12.10 40.78 -13.78
C LEU A 307 -13.12 41.83 -14.20
N LEU A 308 -14.39 41.65 -13.79
CA LEU A 308 -15.44 42.64 -14.04
C LEU A 308 -15.23 43.94 -13.23
N ALA A 309 -14.80 43.83 -11.99
CA ALA A 309 -14.54 45.01 -11.14
C ALA A 309 -13.27 45.76 -11.57
N SER A 310 -12.27 45.08 -12.18
CA SER A 310 -11.05 45.70 -12.68
C SER A 310 -11.26 46.49 -13.98
N LYS A 311 -12.34 46.22 -14.71
CA LYS A 311 -12.70 46.90 -15.96
C LYS A 311 -13.81 47.91 -15.66
N GLN A 312 -13.49 49.19 -15.68
CA GLN A 312 -14.50 50.22 -15.56
C GLN A 312 -15.40 50.18 -16.81
N ARG A 313 -16.66 49.84 -16.63
CA ARG A 313 -17.68 49.77 -17.68
C ARG A 313 -18.60 50.97 -17.56
N TYR A 314 -19.08 51.40 -18.69
CA TYR A 314 -19.98 52.56 -18.74
C TYR A 314 -21.26 52.17 -19.46
N VAL A 315 -22.35 52.78 -19.06
CA VAL A 315 -23.61 52.78 -19.79
C VAL A 315 -23.69 54.09 -20.51
N LEU A 316 -23.78 54.03 -21.82
CA LEU A 316 -23.93 55.20 -22.69
C LEU A 316 -25.33 55.19 -23.31
N SER A 317 -25.97 56.32 -23.37
CA SER A 317 -27.17 56.50 -24.19
C SER A 317 -26.76 56.73 -25.64
N ASP A 318 -27.50 56.17 -26.59
CA ASP A 318 -27.27 56.37 -28.04
C ASP A 318 -27.25 57.86 -28.44
N THR A 319 -27.83 58.71 -27.60
CA THR A 319 -27.89 60.19 -27.79
C THR A 319 -26.76 60.94 -27.05
N ALA A 320 -25.84 60.24 -26.40
CA ALA A 320 -24.79 60.85 -25.55
C ALA A 320 -23.70 61.56 -26.38
N GLY A 321 -23.56 61.24 -27.70
CA GLY A 321 -22.57 61.83 -28.59
C GLY A 321 -21.11 61.65 -28.15
N VAL A 322 -20.82 60.65 -27.33
CA VAL A 322 -19.47 60.35 -26.84
C VAL A 322 -18.71 59.58 -27.90
N ASN A 323 -17.46 59.94 -28.14
CA ASN A 323 -16.58 59.19 -29.03
C ASN A 323 -16.13 57.90 -28.32
N GLU A 324 -16.73 56.75 -28.71
CA GLU A 324 -16.49 55.46 -28.11
C GLU A 324 -15.05 54.95 -28.35
N GLU A 325 -14.45 55.28 -29.49
CA GLU A 325 -13.07 54.88 -29.80
C GLU A 325 -12.06 55.61 -28.91
N GLU A 326 -12.29 56.93 -28.64
CA GLU A 326 -11.45 57.68 -27.70
C GLU A 326 -11.68 57.25 -26.24
N LEU A 327 -12.90 56.89 -25.86
CA LEU A 327 -13.22 56.36 -24.53
C LEU A 327 -12.60 55.00 -24.28
N ALA A 328 -12.49 54.16 -25.31
CA ALA A 328 -11.87 52.85 -25.25
C ALA A 328 -10.33 52.91 -25.22
N ASP A 329 -9.74 53.99 -25.75
CA ASP A 329 -8.30 54.18 -25.80
C ASP A 329 -7.77 54.80 -24.50
N LEU A 330 -7.30 53.94 -23.59
CA LEU A 330 -6.73 54.33 -22.29
C LEU A 330 -5.45 55.17 -22.38
N SER A 331 -4.88 55.36 -23.58
CA SER A 331 -3.69 56.21 -23.82
C SER A 331 -4.03 57.66 -24.03
N ARG A 332 -5.31 58.00 -24.19
CA ARG A 332 -5.79 59.37 -24.42
C ARG A 332 -6.31 59.98 -23.14
N ASP A 333 -5.80 61.20 -22.82
CA ASP A 333 -6.23 61.97 -21.65
C ASP A 333 -7.56 62.72 -21.87
N ILE A 334 -7.98 62.88 -23.13
CA ILE A 334 -9.16 63.66 -23.51
C ILE A 334 -10.08 62.82 -24.41
N VAL A 335 -11.37 62.83 -24.04
CA VAL A 335 -12.44 62.18 -24.82
C VAL A 335 -13.39 63.28 -25.31
N HIS A 336 -13.63 63.34 -26.61
CA HIS A 336 -14.49 64.32 -27.21
C HIS A 336 -15.95 63.89 -27.19
N VAL A 337 -16.83 64.88 -26.89
CA VAL A 337 -18.28 64.68 -26.84
C VAL A 337 -18.97 65.70 -27.70
N VAL A 338 -19.85 65.25 -28.58
CA VAL A 338 -20.67 66.12 -29.43
C VAL A 338 -22.01 66.36 -28.76
N GLY A 339 -22.24 67.60 -28.25
CA GLY A 339 -23.46 67.99 -27.60
C GLY A 339 -23.30 68.21 -26.08
N ARG A 340 -24.42 68.12 -25.30
CA ARG A 340 -24.40 68.25 -23.86
C ARG A 340 -24.42 66.89 -23.21
N LEU A 341 -23.45 66.62 -22.31
CA LEU A 341 -23.49 65.47 -21.41
C LEU A 341 -24.54 65.76 -20.32
N GLY A 342 -25.67 65.05 -20.36
CA GLY A 342 -26.60 65.00 -19.26
C GLY A 342 -26.21 63.91 -18.26
N ASP A 343 -26.59 64.06 -17.00
CA ASP A 343 -26.29 63.06 -15.94
C ASP A 343 -26.84 61.67 -16.25
N ASP A 344 -27.84 61.55 -17.11
CA ASP A 344 -28.44 60.29 -17.55
C ASP A 344 -27.81 59.70 -18.83
N SER A 345 -26.95 60.47 -19.51
CA SER A 345 -26.34 60.10 -20.79
C SER A 345 -25.09 59.20 -20.63
N PHE A 346 -24.43 59.32 -19.49
CA PHE A 346 -23.18 58.63 -19.20
C PHE A 346 -23.15 58.21 -17.72
N ARG A 347 -23.12 56.94 -17.44
CA ARG A 347 -23.02 56.42 -16.06
C ARG A 347 -21.99 55.31 -15.96
N PRO A 348 -21.11 55.31 -14.95
CA PRO A 348 -20.30 54.13 -14.68
C PRO A 348 -21.19 52.99 -14.23
N LEU A 349 -21.02 51.81 -14.85
CA LEU A 349 -21.66 50.58 -14.42
C LEU A 349 -20.91 50.04 -13.21
N GLN A 350 -21.45 50.26 -12.02
CA GLN A 350 -20.85 49.76 -10.80
C GLN A 350 -21.07 48.26 -10.70
N THR A 351 -19.99 47.52 -10.70
CA THR A 351 -20.02 46.09 -10.39
C THR A 351 -20.05 45.94 -8.87
N ALA A 352 -21.03 45.21 -8.35
CA ALA A 352 -21.09 44.91 -6.92
C ALA A 352 -19.83 44.13 -6.53
N GLY A 353 -19.11 44.62 -5.52
CA GLY A 353 -17.95 43.92 -4.98
C GLY A 353 -18.34 42.58 -4.33
N LEU A 354 -17.36 41.67 -4.21
CA LEU A 354 -17.54 40.39 -3.52
C LEU A 354 -18.05 40.62 -2.09
N GLN A 355 -19.14 39.94 -1.74
CA GLN A 355 -19.65 39.95 -0.37
C GLN A 355 -18.77 39.10 0.52
N GLY A 356 -18.50 39.50 1.75
CA GLY A 356 -17.69 38.77 2.73
C GLY A 356 -18.19 37.33 2.99
N ASN A 357 -19.49 37.11 2.85
CA ASN A 357 -20.09 35.77 2.97
C ASN A 357 -19.55 34.75 1.94
N SER A 358 -19.19 35.19 0.75
CA SER A 358 -18.62 34.31 -0.30
C SER A 358 -17.25 33.77 0.10
N LEU A 359 -16.41 34.61 0.68
CA LEU A 359 -15.10 34.20 1.20
C LEU A 359 -15.24 33.23 2.38
N SER A 360 -16.15 33.54 3.30
CA SER A 360 -16.43 32.67 4.45
C SER A 360 -16.96 31.32 4.02
N TYR A 361 -17.84 31.24 3.04
CA TYR A 361 -18.34 30.00 2.48
C TYR A 361 -17.23 29.16 1.83
N ARG A 362 -16.39 29.78 0.98
CA ARG A 362 -15.24 29.10 0.39
C ARG A 362 -14.31 28.52 1.45
N ASN A 363 -13.96 29.31 2.45
CA ASN A 363 -13.07 28.87 3.53
C ASN A 363 -13.70 27.72 4.33
N SER A 364 -15.02 27.78 4.60
CA SER A 364 -15.74 26.66 5.24
C SER A 364 -15.65 25.37 4.43
N ARG A 365 -15.73 25.43 3.08
CA ARG A 365 -15.58 24.25 2.21
C ARG A 365 -14.15 23.70 2.22
N ILE A 366 -13.14 24.56 2.31
CA ILE A 366 -11.74 24.13 2.45
C ILE A 366 -11.55 23.40 3.78
N GLU A 367 -12.07 23.94 4.89
CA GLU A 367 -11.98 23.29 6.20
C GLU A 367 -12.74 21.96 6.25
N GLU A 368 -13.89 21.89 5.58
CA GLU A 368 -14.65 20.64 5.42
C GLU A 368 -13.83 19.58 4.66
N LEU A 369 -13.19 19.95 3.55
CA LEU A 369 -12.33 19.07 2.77
C LEU A 369 -11.14 18.58 3.60
N LYS A 370 -10.50 19.45 4.37
CA LYS A 370 -9.43 19.08 5.30
C LYS A 370 -9.94 18.13 6.38
N ALA A 371 -11.14 18.34 6.90
CA ALA A 371 -11.74 17.48 7.90
C ALA A 371 -12.06 16.08 7.35
N ILE A 372 -12.63 15.99 6.14
CA ILE A 372 -12.95 14.73 5.45
C ILE A 372 -11.66 13.93 5.18
N SER A 373 -10.62 14.58 4.70
CA SER A 373 -9.35 13.91 4.42
C SER A 373 -8.55 13.57 5.69
N GLY A 374 -8.90 14.15 6.85
CA GLY A 374 -8.13 14.02 8.08
C GLY A 374 -6.79 14.79 8.05
N ASN A 375 -6.55 15.59 7.00
CA ASN A 375 -5.34 16.41 6.87
C ASN A 375 -5.58 17.76 7.56
N ARG A 376 -5.46 17.79 8.88
CA ARG A 376 -5.53 19.02 9.66
C ARG A 376 -4.17 19.70 9.72
N ASP A 377 -4.15 21.02 9.91
CA ASP A 377 -2.92 21.82 9.95
C ASP A 377 -1.90 21.29 10.96
N MET A 378 -2.36 20.67 12.06
CA MET A 378 -1.51 20.02 13.07
C MET A 378 -0.75 18.78 12.55
N THR A 379 -1.33 18.01 11.62
CA THR A 379 -0.65 16.86 11.00
C THR A 379 0.39 17.31 9.97
N GLN A 380 0.30 18.54 9.50
CA GLN A 380 1.22 19.18 8.55
C GLN A 380 2.28 20.07 9.23
N GLY A 381 2.42 20.00 10.56
CA GLY A 381 3.40 20.78 11.31
C GLY A 381 2.93 22.18 11.70
N GLY A 382 1.67 22.52 11.46
CA GLY A 382 1.05 23.75 11.96
C GLY A 382 0.85 23.67 13.48
N THR A 383 1.40 24.63 14.24
CA THR A 383 1.18 24.73 15.70
C THR A 383 -0.15 25.42 15.96
N ALA A 384 -1.07 24.74 16.68
CA ALA A 384 -2.22 25.44 17.25
C ALA A 384 -1.70 26.48 18.26
N GLY A 385 -2.11 27.73 18.10
CA GLY A 385 -1.69 28.82 18.98
C GLY A 385 -1.89 28.46 20.44
N GLY A 386 -0.80 28.44 21.22
CA GLY A 386 -0.82 28.25 22.66
C GLY A 386 -0.45 26.86 23.18
N VAL A 387 -0.24 25.84 22.32
CA VAL A 387 0.19 24.51 22.76
C VAL A 387 1.70 24.38 22.57
N THR A 388 2.46 24.46 23.66
CA THR A 388 3.94 24.37 23.65
C THR A 388 4.48 23.08 24.27
N ALA A 389 3.65 22.29 24.97
CA ALA A 389 4.09 21.02 25.56
C ALA A 389 4.22 19.92 24.49
N ALA A 390 5.39 19.34 24.35
CA ALA A 390 5.67 18.26 23.38
C ALA A 390 4.70 17.07 23.52
N SER A 391 4.33 16.69 24.74
CA SER A 391 3.36 15.64 25.02
C SER A 391 1.94 15.95 24.53
N ALA A 392 1.51 17.23 24.64
CA ALA A 392 0.20 17.66 24.14
C ALA A 392 0.16 17.68 22.60
N ILE A 393 1.25 18.11 21.95
CA ILE A 393 1.41 18.07 20.49
C ILE A 393 1.37 16.60 20.01
N ALA A 394 2.09 15.70 20.66
CA ALA A 394 2.09 14.29 20.34
C ALA A 394 0.69 13.65 20.48
N ALA A 395 -0.04 13.97 21.55
CA ALA A 395 -1.41 13.50 21.76
C ALA A 395 -2.39 14.00 20.68
N LEU A 396 -2.23 15.26 20.23
CA LEU A 396 -3.04 15.84 19.15
C LEU A 396 -2.71 15.22 17.79
N GLN A 397 -1.43 14.96 17.51
CA GLN A 397 -0.99 14.25 16.31
C GLN A 397 -1.51 12.81 16.31
N GLU A 398 -1.45 12.13 17.46
CA GLU A 398 -2.01 10.79 17.61
C GLU A 398 -3.53 10.76 17.39
N ALA A 399 -4.26 11.72 17.93
CA ALA A 399 -5.71 11.85 17.68
C ALA A 399 -6.02 12.14 16.21
N GLY A 400 -5.20 12.94 15.51
CA GLY A 400 -5.35 13.27 14.10
C GLY A 400 -5.04 12.08 13.16
N SER A 401 -4.20 11.14 13.59
CA SER A 401 -3.77 9.99 12.77
C SER A 401 -4.71 8.80 12.78
N LYS A 402 -5.88 8.85 13.47
CA LYS A 402 -6.80 7.70 13.59
C LYS A 402 -7.25 7.14 12.24
N LEU A 403 -7.61 8.03 11.30
CA LEU A 403 -8.06 7.62 9.97
C LEU A 403 -6.93 6.97 9.16
N SER A 404 -5.71 7.51 9.25
CA SER A 404 -4.53 6.92 8.61
C SER A 404 -4.19 5.55 9.21
N ARG A 405 -4.35 5.36 10.52
CA ARG A 405 -4.09 4.05 11.17
C ARG A 405 -5.08 2.96 10.73
N ASP A 406 -6.35 3.27 10.57
CA ASP A 406 -7.34 2.29 10.10
C ASP A 406 -7.04 1.87 8.66
N MET A 407 -6.73 2.83 7.81
CA MET A 407 -6.31 2.64 6.43
C MET A 407 -5.06 1.74 6.33
N LEU A 408 -4.06 1.95 7.21
CA LEU A 408 -2.84 1.13 7.29
C LEU A 408 -3.13 -0.30 7.76
N LYS A 409 -4.03 -0.48 8.75
CA LYS A 409 -4.43 -1.82 9.21
C LYS A 409 -5.09 -2.64 8.09
N SER A 410 -5.90 -2.01 7.23
CA SER A 410 -6.45 -2.66 6.04
C SER A 410 -5.34 -3.11 5.09
N ALA A 411 -4.38 -2.23 4.81
CA ALA A 411 -3.24 -2.54 3.95
C ALA A 411 -2.36 -3.66 4.51
N TYR A 412 -2.15 -3.73 5.82
CA TYR A 412 -1.38 -4.80 6.45
C TYR A 412 -2.08 -6.16 6.36
N ARG A 413 -3.42 -6.19 6.43
CA ARG A 413 -4.19 -7.43 6.16
C ARG A 413 -4.05 -7.89 4.71
N ALA A 414 -4.04 -6.94 3.76
CA ALA A 414 -3.78 -7.26 2.36
C ALA A 414 -2.34 -7.77 2.17
N PHE A 415 -1.36 -7.12 2.78
CA PHE A 415 0.04 -7.54 2.74
C PHE A 415 0.27 -8.95 3.33
N ALA A 416 -0.40 -9.28 4.43
CA ALA A 416 -0.35 -10.64 4.96
C ALA A 416 -0.85 -11.67 3.94
N ARG A 417 -1.94 -11.37 3.19
CA ARG A 417 -2.44 -12.24 2.11
C ARG A 417 -1.43 -12.40 0.97
N GLU A 418 -0.70 -11.33 0.63
CA GLU A 418 0.38 -11.39 -0.36
C GLU A 418 1.51 -12.32 0.12
N CYS A 419 1.93 -12.19 1.37
CA CYS A 419 2.96 -13.06 1.95
C CYS A 419 2.53 -14.53 1.96
N TYR A 420 1.26 -14.85 2.21
CA TYR A 420 0.78 -16.22 2.09
C TYR A 420 0.88 -16.75 0.64
N LEU A 421 0.55 -15.94 -0.37
CA LEU A 421 0.73 -16.33 -1.77
C LEU A 421 2.22 -16.53 -2.10
N ILE A 422 3.11 -15.69 -1.57
CA ILE A 422 4.55 -15.85 -1.74
C ILE A 422 5.02 -17.19 -1.15
N LEU A 423 4.61 -17.53 0.08
CA LEU A 423 4.95 -18.82 0.71
C LEU A 423 4.42 -20.01 -0.09
N ASP A 424 3.19 -19.91 -0.62
CA ASP A 424 2.60 -20.95 -1.45
C ASP A 424 3.40 -21.12 -2.76
N LEU A 425 3.85 -20.05 -3.40
CA LEU A 425 4.71 -20.11 -4.58
C LEU A 425 6.11 -20.65 -4.26
N MET A 426 6.71 -20.29 -3.12
CA MET A 426 7.97 -20.87 -2.66
C MET A 426 7.85 -22.38 -2.46
N ARG A 427 6.72 -22.84 -1.88
CA ARG A 427 6.44 -24.27 -1.69
C ARG A 427 6.40 -25.02 -3.02
N GLN A 428 5.78 -24.41 -4.03
CA GLN A 428 5.57 -25.04 -5.34
C GLN A 428 6.82 -25.02 -6.22
N PHE A 429 7.56 -23.90 -6.26
CA PHE A 429 8.55 -23.62 -7.29
C PHE A 429 10.00 -23.55 -6.81
N TYR A 430 10.28 -23.45 -5.49
CA TYR A 430 11.66 -23.48 -5.01
C TYR A 430 12.14 -24.93 -4.84
N ASP A 431 12.26 -25.64 -5.97
CA ASP A 431 12.68 -27.05 -5.98
C ASP A 431 14.17 -27.22 -5.69
N GLU A 432 14.99 -26.27 -6.10
CA GLU A 432 16.41 -26.24 -5.87
C GLU A 432 16.77 -25.43 -4.63
N GLU A 433 17.92 -25.75 -4.02
CA GLU A 433 18.46 -24.98 -2.91
C GLU A 433 18.93 -23.61 -3.39
N ARG A 434 18.35 -22.56 -2.84
CA ARG A 434 18.70 -21.16 -3.09
C ARG A 434 19.41 -20.58 -1.89
N VAL A 435 20.40 -19.72 -2.13
CA VAL A 435 21.15 -19.06 -1.06
C VAL A 435 20.74 -17.60 -0.99
N PHE A 436 20.19 -17.21 0.16
CA PHE A 436 19.78 -15.84 0.42
C PHE A 436 20.81 -15.13 1.29
N ARG A 437 21.21 -13.94 0.86
CA ARG A 437 22.06 -13.07 1.67
C ARG A 437 21.18 -12.23 2.58
N ILE A 438 21.31 -12.44 3.87
CA ILE A 438 20.61 -11.67 4.91
C ILE A 438 21.60 -10.84 5.71
N VAL A 439 21.11 -9.80 6.36
CA VAL A 439 21.90 -9.01 7.32
C VAL A 439 21.66 -9.59 8.71
N GLY A 440 22.67 -10.27 9.25
CA GLY A 440 22.61 -10.87 10.58
C GLY A 440 22.46 -9.83 11.70
N ALA A 441 22.19 -10.30 12.91
CA ALA A 441 21.91 -9.45 14.07
C ALA A 441 23.03 -8.45 14.42
N ALA A 442 24.28 -8.77 14.06
CA ALA A 442 25.45 -7.91 14.29
C ALA A 442 25.83 -7.05 13.06
N GLY A 443 24.97 -7.03 12.02
CA GLY A 443 25.20 -6.26 10.79
C GLY A 443 26.15 -6.93 9.79
N GLN A 444 26.61 -8.18 10.04
CA GLN A 444 27.37 -8.97 9.08
C GLN A 444 26.46 -9.62 8.04
N ASN A 445 26.98 -9.86 6.84
CA ASN A 445 26.29 -10.65 5.85
C ASN A 445 26.31 -12.14 6.26
N GLU A 446 25.15 -12.73 6.32
CA GLU A 446 24.96 -14.18 6.51
C GLU A 446 24.32 -14.76 5.25
N PHE A 447 24.68 -15.99 4.92
CA PHE A 447 24.14 -16.70 3.76
C PHE A 447 23.29 -17.86 4.26
N VAL A 448 21.99 -17.81 3.97
CA VAL A 448 21.04 -18.81 4.43
C VAL A 448 20.56 -19.63 3.24
N PRO A 449 20.88 -20.95 3.19
CA PRO A 449 20.32 -21.84 2.19
C PRO A 449 18.84 -22.12 2.51
N PHE A 450 18.00 -22.12 1.49
CA PHE A 450 16.58 -22.43 1.61
C PHE A 450 16.07 -23.18 0.37
N SER A 451 15.21 -24.17 0.64
CA SER A 451 14.48 -24.92 -0.39
C SER A 451 13.01 -25.04 0.01
N GLY A 452 12.12 -25.03 -0.97
CA GLY A 452 10.68 -25.23 -0.79
C GLY A 452 10.32 -26.58 -0.16
N ALA A 453 11.25 -27.54 -0.14
CA ALA A 453 11.06 -28.82 0.54
C ALA A 453 10.73 -28.67 2.04
N ALA A 454 11.24 -27.60 2.69
CA ALA A 454 10.93 -27.29 4.09
C ALA A 454 9.47 -26.88 4.33
N LEU A 455 8.76 -26.45 3.27
CA LEU A 455 7.35 -26.04 3.31
C LEU A 455 6.39 -27.16 2.85
N ARG A 456 6.91 -28.26 2.30
CA ARG A 456 6.09 -29.39 1.82
C ARG A 456 5.69 -30.31 2.97
N PRO A 457 4.64 -31.14 2.79
CA PRO A 457 4.23 -32.12 3.79
C PRO A 457 5.40 -33.01 4.22
N GLN A 458 5.65 -33.07 5.52
CA GLN A 458 6.70 -33.87 6.12
C GLN A 458 6.10 -35.03 6.92
N PRO A 459 6.77 -36.17 7.04
CA PRO A 459 6.29 -37.28 7.84
C PRO A 459 6.14 -36.84 9.30
N ALA A 460 4.96 -37.07 9.88
CA ALA A 460 4.64 -36.65 11.24
C ALA A 460 5.31 -37.50 12.34
N GLY A 461 6.16 -38.44 11.97
CA GLY A 461 6.88 -39.35 12.86
C GLY A 461 6.15 -40.66 13.10
N THR A 462 6.76 -41.53 13.94
CA THR A 462 6.24 -42.86 14.27
C THR A 462 6.05 -42.95 15.77
N VAL A 463 4.82 -43.26 16.24
CA VAL A 463 4.54 -43.53 17.66
C VAL A 463 4.11 -44.99 17.81
N GLY A 464 4.85 -45.75 18.57
CA GLY A 464 4.54 -47.16 18.84
C GLY A 464 4.59 -48.08 17.59
N GLY A 465 5.36 -47.69 16.55
CA GLY A 465 5.44 -48.45 15.28
C GLY A 465 4.34 -48.10 14.26
N VAL A 466 3.47 -47.16 14.57
CA VAL A 466 2.44 -46.65 13.64
C VAL A 466 2.90 -45.31 13.08
N GLU A 467 2.97 -45.20 11.74
CA GLU A 467 3.25 -43.94 11.05
C GLU A 467 2.06 -43.00 11.26
N LEU A 468 2.33 -41.79 11.75
CA LEU A 468 1.32 -40.74 12.03
C LEU A 468 0.84 -39.98 10.77
N GLY A 469 1.26 -40.45 9.57
CA GLY A 469 0.95 -39.76 8.30
C GLY A 469 1.90 -38.60 8.01
N SER A 470 1.46 -37.68 7.16
CA SER A 470 2.22 -36.47 6.81
C SER A 470 1.58 -35.22 7.43
N ARG A 471 2.40 -34.33 7.94
CA ARG A 471 2.01 -33.03 8.48
C ARG A 471 2.50 -31.92 7.55
N GLU A 472 1.62 -31.04 7.15
CA GLU A 472 1.98 -29.85 6.41
C GLU A 472 2.36 -28.72 7.39
N PRO A 473 3.55 -28.07 7.24
CA PRO A 473 3.91 -26.92 8.06
C PRO A 473 2.96 -25.75 7.83
N VAL A 474 2.46 -25.14 8.92
CA VAL A 474 1.54 -24.03 8.87
C VAL A 474 2.14 -22.85 9.64
N PHE A 475 2.11 -21.67 9.02
CA PHE A 475 2.67 -20.46 9.57
C PHE A 475 1.61 -19.36 9.71
N ASP A 476 1.79 -18.49 10.68
CA ASP A 476 1.05 -17.25 10.82
C ASP A 476 1.93 -16.07 10.43
N ILE A 477 1.37 -15.13 9.67
CA ILE A 477 2.09 -13.92 9.26
C ILE A 477 1.61 -12.75 10.08
N VAL A 478 2.51 -12.17 10.86
CA VAL A 478 2.29 -10.95 11.61
C VAL A 478 3.01 -9.81 10.91
N VAL A 479 2.27 -8.76 10.59
CA VAL A 479 2.81 -7.58 9.90
C VAL A 479 3.08 -6.49 10.94
N SER A 480 4.31 -6.00 10.96
CA SER A 480 4.73 -4.84 11.73
C SER A 480 5.02 -3.66 10.82
N ALA A 481 4.94 -2.43 11.36
CA ALA A 481 5.37 -1.25 10.64
C ALA A 481 6.87 -1.06 10.80
N GLU A 482 7.60 -1.01 9.70
CA GLU A 482 8.97 -0.52 9.69
C GLU A 482 8.94 1.01 9.56
N LYS A 483 9.14 1.72 10.68
CA LYS A 483 9.17 3.18 10.67
C LYS A 483 10.48 3.68 10.05
N LYS A 484 10.45 4.05 8.78
CA LYS A 484 11.61 4.60 8.05
C LYS A 484 11.80 6.12 8.25
N SER A 485 10.96 6.78 9.03
CA SER A 485 10.98 8.22 9.25
C SER A 485 12.23 8.68 9.99
N THR A 486 12.86 9.77 9.53
CA THR A 486 14.00 10.42 10.21
C THR A 486 13.63 10.90 11.63
N PHE A 487 12.36 11.26 11.86
CA PHE A 487 11.83 11.63 13.17
C PHE A 487 11.84 10.44 14.15
N SER A 488 11.51 9.25 13.67
CA SER A 488 11.59 8.01 14.46
C SER A 488 13.03 7.74 14.92
N ARG A 489 14.03 7.94 14.05
CA ARG A 489 15.43 7.77 14.40
C ARG A 489 15.91 8.77 15.44
N LEU A 490 15.47 10.03 15.37
CA LEU A 490 15.77 11.05 16.38
C LEU A 490 15.17 10.68 17.74
N SER A 491 13.90 10.29 17.76
CA SER A 491 13.22 9.82 18.99
C SER A 491 13.90 8.59 19.59
N GLN A 492 14.28 7.60 18.76
CA GLN A 492 15.03 6.42 19.19
C GLN A 492 16.40 6.80 19.79
N ASN A 493 17.11 7.73 19.16
CA ASN A 493 18.40 8.21 19.67
C ASN A 493 18.25 8.94 21.01
N GLU A 494 17.16 9.70 21.20
CA GLU A 494 16.86 10.34 22.49
C GLU A 494 16.52 9.30 23.55
N THR A 495 15.65 8.34 23.25
CA THR A 495 15.34 7.22 24.15
C THR A 495 16.59 6.43 24.52
N ALA A 496 17.46 6.14 23.57
CA ALA A 496 18.72 5.45 23.83
C ALA A 496 19.64 6.25 24.77
N LYS A 497 19.73 7.57 24.60
CA LYS A 497 20.48 8.46 25.50
C LYS A 497 19.86 8.48 26.90
N GLU A 498 18.55 8.57 27.00
CA GLU A 498 17.83 8.51 28.28
C GLU A 498 18.05 7.19 28.98
N CYS A 499 17.92 6.05 28.30
CA CYS A 499 18.24 4.73 28.86
C CYS A 499 19.68 4.64 29.35
N TYR A 500 20.64 5.24 28.62
CA TYR A 500 22.02 5.29 29.05
C TYR A 500 22.23 6.17 30.28
N GLN A 501 21.60 7.36 30.33
CA GLN A 501 21.65 8.28 31.47
C GLN A 501 21.00 7.72 32.72
N LEU A 502 19.92 6.97 32.57
CA LEU A 502 19.21 6.27 33.65
C LEU A 502 19.95 5.02 34.15
N GLY A 503 21.07 4.67 33.51
CA GLY A 503 21.89 3.54 33.92
C GLY A 503 21.29 2.16 33.61
N PHE A 504 20.43 2.05 32.62
CA PHE A 504 19.80 0.78 32.19
C PHE A 504 20.82 -0.29 31.79
N PHE A 505 21.97 0.11 31.31
CA PHE A 505 23.05 -0.79 30.89
C PHE A 505 24.01 -1.15 32.03
N ALA A 506 23.80 -0.59 33.24
CA ALA A 506 24.60 -0.95 34.38
C ALA A 506 24.20 -2.33 34.93
N PRO A 507 25.13 -3.26 35.15
CA PRO A 507 24.82 -4.62 35.58
C PRO A 507 24.03 -4.70 36.89
N ALA A 508 24.22 -3.74 37.80
CA ALA A 508 23.54 -3.66 39.07
C ALA A 508 22.00 -3.36 38.93
N ASN A 509 21.62 -2.74 37.82
CA ASN A 509 20.25 -2.31 37.57
C ASN A 509 19.53 -3.21 36.53
N ALA A 510 20.12 -4.34 36.15
CA ALA A 510 19.65 -5.17 35.05
C ALA A 510 18.18 -5.62 35.21
N ASP A 511 17.78 -6.05 36.39
CA ASP A 511 16.42 -6.52 36.66
C ASP A 511 15.40 -5.36 36.62
N ALA A 512 15.73 -4.23 37.21
CA ALA A 512 14.90 -3.02 37.17
C ALA A 512 14.78 -2.46 35.75
N ALA A 513 15.88 -2.48 35.00
CA ALA A 513 15.91 -2.06 33.60
C ALA A 513 15.08 -2.98 32.69
N LEU A 514 15.12 -4.30 32.92
CA LEU A 514 14.28 -5.25 32.19
C LEU A 514 12.80 -5.02 32.47
N ALA A 515 12.41 -4.82 33.74
CA ALA A 515 11.03 -4.51 34.12
C ALA A 515 10.54 -3.18 33.48
N ALA A 516 11.38 -2.16 33.43
CA ALA A 516 11.07 -0.90 32.77
C ALA A 516 10.95 -1.07 31.23
N LEU A 517 11.86 -1.86 30.62
CA LEU A 517 11.82 -2.16 29.19
C LEU A 517 10.60 -3.03 28.78
N GLU A 518 10.01 -3.81 29.71
CA GLU A 518 8.76 -4.52 29.44
C GLU A 518 7.56 -3.58 29.26
N MET A 519 7.60 -2.42 29.89
CA MET A 519 6.56 -1.38 29.79
C MET A 519 6.78 -0.41 28.63
N MET A 520 7.94 -0.47 27.96
CA MET A 520 8.31 0.39 26.85
C MET A 520 8.10 -0.33 25.51
N ASP A 521 7.80 0.44 24.48
CA ASP A 521 7.69 -0.02 23.08
C ASP A 521 8.46 0.92 22.15
N PHE A 522 9.62 0.45 21.65
CA PHE A 522 10.42 1.14 20.64
C PHE A 522 11.16 0.12 19.76
N GLU A 523 11.52 0.54 18.58
CA GLU A 523 12.19 -0.33 17.61
C GLU A 523 13.56 -0.79 18.14
N GLY A 524 13.80 -2.11 18.08
CA GLY A 524 15.03 -2.72 18.59
C GLY A 524 15.05 -2.99 20.09
N ILE A 525 13.92 -2.82 20.80
CA ILE A 525 13.80 -3.07 22.24
C ILE A 525 14.27 -4.46 22.64
N GLU A 526 14.02 -5.49 21.81
CA GLU A 526 14.47 -6.85 22.10
C GLU A 526 15.99 -6.99 22.11
N LYS A 527 16.69 -6.27 21.24
CA LYS A 527 18.16 -6.23 21.25
C LYS A 527 18.69 -5.58 22.54
N VAL A 528 18.01 -4.53 23.00
CA VAL A 528 18.34 -3.84 24.26
C VAL A 528 18.07 -4.76 25.44
N ARG A 529 16.92 -5.42 25.51
CA ARG A 529 16.56 -6.41 26.54
C ARG A 529 17.59 -7.53 26.61
N GLN A 530 17.96 -8.09 25.46
CA GLN A 530 18.96 -9.14 25.37
C GLN A 530 20.32 -8.68 25.88
N ARG A 531 20.73 -7.45 25.54
CA ARG A 531 22.01 -6.89 26.00
C ARG A 531 22.04 -6.62 27.50
N VAL A 532 20.95 -6.07 28.05
CA VAL A 532 20.80 -5.86 29.49
C VAL A 532 20.82 -7.19 30.23
N ARG A 533 20.14 -8.22 29.76
CA ARG A 533 20.14 -9.57 30.32
C ARG A 533 21.53 -10.20 30.31
N GLN A 534 22.26 -10.08 29.19
CA GLN A 534 23.65 -10.57 29.08
C GLN A 534 24.60 -9.87 30.06
N ASN A 535 24.48 -8.55 30.21
CA ASN A 535 25.30 -7.79 31.14
C ASN A 535 25.01 -8.19 32.61
N GLY A 536 23.76 -8.42 32.97
CA GLY A 536 23.39 -8.92 34.31
C GLY A 536 23.96 -10.31 34.56
N THR A 537 23.87 -11.22 33.60
CA THR A 537 24.42 -12.60 33.72
C THR A 537 25.93 -12.59 33.86
N LEU A 538 26.66 -11.77 33.06
CA LEU A 538 28.10 -11.62 33.15
C LEU A 538 28.54 -11.04 34.52
N ALA A 539 27.81 -10.06 35.04
CA ALA A 539 28.09 -9.50 36.36
C ALA A 539 27.90 -10.53 37.48
N MET A 540 26.84 -11.36 37.41
CA MET A 540 26.64 -12.47 38.35
C MET A 540 27.79 -13.49 38.30
N GLN A 541 28.23 -13.85 37.06
CA GLN A 541 29.35 -14.79 36.90
C GLN A 541 30.68 -14.19 37.48
N LEU A 542 30.93 -12.91 37.24
CA LEU A 542 32.10 -12.23 37.82
C LEU A 542 32.05 -12.16 39.33
N ALA A 543 30.88 -11.87 39.92
CA ALA A 543 30.69 -11.86 41.39
C ALA A 543 30.94 -13.25 42.02
N VAL A 544 30.46 -14.32 41.35
CA VAL A 544 30.70 -15.71 41.77
C VAL A 544 32.17 -16.08 41.66
N LEU A 545 32.87 -15.66 40.60
CA LEU A 545 34.29 -15.88 40.44
C LEU A 545 35.13 -15.10 41.46
N GLN A 546 34.77 -13.85 41.73
CA GLN A 546 35.39 -13.05 42.77
C GLN A 546 35.19 -13.64 44.19
N SER A 547 34.00 -14.12 44.49
CA SER A 547 33.73 -14.78 45.78
C SER A 547 34.51 -16.10 45.92
N ARG A 548 34.73 -16.83 44.84
CA ARG A 548 35.59 -18.04 44.83
C ARG A 548 37.07 -17.68 44.99
N LEU A 549 37.57 -16.60 44.37
CA LEU A 549 38.93 -16.11 44.51
C LEU A 549 39.20 -15.63 45.94
N THR A 550 38.28 -14.84 46.54
CA THR A 550 38.40 -14.39 47.93
C THR A 550 38.27 -15.55 48.93
N ALA A 551 37.52 -16.61 48.61
CA ALA A 551 37.51 -17.84 49.42
C ALA A 551 38.78 -18.67 49.29
N GLN A 552 39.49 -18.60 48.18
CA GLN A 552 40.81 -19.25 48.00
C GLN A 552 41.99 -18.49 48.61
N GLU A 553 41.88 -17.17 48.77
CA GLU A 553 42.93 -16.31 49.35
C GLU A 553 42.91 -16.31 50.92
N GLN A 554 41.97 -17.01 51.57
CA GLN A 554 41.98 -17.23 53.02
C GLN A 554 42.13 -18.71 53.36
N PRO A 555 43.27 -19.34 53.21
CA PRO A 555 43.56 -20.62 53.83
C PRO A 555 44.08 -20.40 55.24
N GLY A 556 43.19 -20.43 56.24
CA GLY A 556 43.66 -20.48 57.60
C GLY A 556 42.76 -19.85 58.66
N LYS A 557 41.57 -20.37 58.88
CA LYS A 557 40.95 -20.47 60.21
C LYS A 557 39.96 -21.63 60.20
N ALA A 558 40.42 -22.73 60.76
CA ALA A 558 39.68 -23.95 60.85
C ALA A 558 38.53 -23.84 61.86
N ALA A 559 37.41 -24.37 61.45
CA ALA A 559 36.42 -25.16 62.12
C ALA A 559 36.13 -24.92 63.61
N VAL A 560 34.89 -24.49 63.90
CA VAL A 560 34.10 -25.09 64.96
C VAL A 560 32.63 -25.22 64.46
N THR A 561 32.15 -26.39 64.56
CA THR A 561 30.90 -27.01 64.32
C THR A 561 29.64 -26.23 64.74
N GLY A 562 28.63 -26.22 63.87
CA GLY A 562 27.21 -25.93 64.17
C GLY A 562 26.39 -25.95 62.89
N PRO A 563 25.14 -26.41 62.92
CA PRO A 563 24.46 -26.93 61.73
C PRO A 563 24.07 -25.81 60.73
N ALA A 564 24.16 -26.20 59.45
CA ALA A 564 23.72 -25.41 58.31
C ALA A 564 22.23 -25.07 58.41
N ASP A 565 21.94 -23.78 58.42
CA ASP A 565 20.78 -23.20 57.75
C ASP A 565 20.91 -21.68 57.70
N ASN A 566 20.64 -21.11 56.52
CA ASN A 566 20.40 -19.68 56.27
C ASN A 566 21.59 -18.70 56.23
N LEU A 567 22.57 -18.92 55.31
CA LEU A 567 23.62 -17.89 55.04
C LEU A 567 23.69 -17.42 53.56
N SER A 568 22.80 -17.86 52.69
CA SER A 568 22.83 -17.44 51.29
C SER A 568 22.07 -16.13 50.99
N THR A 569 21.09 -15.76 51.82
CA THR A 569 20.26 -14.57 51.56
C THR A 569 20.79 -13.28 52.19
N LYS A 570 21.58 -13.38 53.29
CA LYS A 570 22.09 -12.18 53.97
C LYS A 570 23.34 -11.59 53.35
N ALA A 571 24.19 -12.43 52.80
CA ALA A 571 25.41 -11.95 52.08
C ALA A 571 25.08 -11.30 50.72
N ALA A 572 23.97 -11.72 50.08
CA ALA A 572 23.46 -11.10 48.86
C ALA A 572 22.80 -9.73 49.13
N ALA A 573 22.13 -9.57 50.29
CA ALA A 573 21.50 -8.31 50.67
C ALA A 573 22.51 -7.24 51.10
N ASP A 574 23.58 -7.63 51.77
CA ASP A 574 24.67 -6.69 52.16
C ASP A 574 25.55 -6.27 50.94
N ALA A 575 25.71 -7.12 49.95
CA ALA A 575 26.42 -6.80 48.73
C ALA A 575 25.60 -5.87 47.80
N MET A 576 24.28 -5.77 47.99
CA MET A 576 23.40 -4.91 47.19
C MET A 576 23.11 -3.54 47.83
N GLY A 577 23.73 -3.19 48.99
CA GLY A 577 23.57 -1.86 49.58
C GLY A 577 22.15 -1.57 50.12
N LEU A 578 21.28 -2.58 50.33
CA LEU A 578 19.90 -2.43 50.79
C LEU A 578 19.71 -2.53 52.31
N GLY A 579 20.71 -2.19 53.07
CA GLY A 579 20.63 -2.22 54.50
C GLY A 579 21.19 -0.97 55.16
N LYS A 580 20.50 0.17 55.08
CA LYS A 580 20.47 1.23 56.08
C LYS A 580 19.82 2.49 55.55
N GLU A 581 18.55 2.61 55.86
CA GLU A 581 17.98 3.90 56.27
C GLU A 581 16.62 3.63 56.92
N ASN A 582 16.63 3.59 58.24
CA ASN A 582 15.51 3.91 59.10
C ASN A 582 16.06 4.65 60.31
N ARG A 583 16.01 5.97 60.16
CA ARG A 583 15.61 6.92 61.25
C ARG A 583 15.39 8.30 60.66
#